data_7a12870e92cd3c6b16389635aa447f03
#
_entry.id   7a12870e92cd3c6b16389635aa447f03
#
_cell.length_a   1.000
_cell.length_b   1.000
_cell.length_c   1.000
_cell.angle_alpha   90.00
_cell.angle_beta   90.00
_cell.angle_gamma   90.00
#
_symmetry.space_group_name_H-M   'P 1'
#
loop_
_entity.id
_entity.type
_entity.pdbx_description
1 polymer ?
#
loop_
_entity_poly.entity_id
_entity_poly.type
_entity_poly.pdbx_seq_one_letter_code
_entity_poly.pdbx_strand_id
1 'polypeptide(L)'
;IGSNPLDNEVIFARLYAITRQAPGGINAQAIAAIENALLDVKGKALGIPVYQLLGGAVRDRLRLYWSHCGTYRMAEEMASQVGKPVLKSLEDIRLLGAEVKASGYTALKCNMFVFKDGLHREGGYTHGWRRSFPERNAEKALINSVCEEIEAFHDGTGGDVDIMLDTNFNFNPEGYIKMLRALASHDLCWCEMDIFNPEALAYIRNQSEIPIASCESLYGTKEFRRYFEAQSMDVAIIDIPWNGAWQSYKIAALADTYEVNVAPHNFYGHLATMMSAHFCAAIPNFRIME
;
A
#
# COMPACT_ATOMS: atom_id res chain seq x y z
N ILE A 1 -15.20 -12.52 -26.16
CA ILE A 1 -16.19 -12.09 -27.17
C ILE A 1 -17.32 -13.13 -27.14
N GLY A 2 -18.61 -12.68 -27.16
CA GLY A 2 -19.78 -13.55 -27.16
C GLY A 2 -20.19 -14.13 -25.79
N SER A 3 -19.52 -13.78 -24.71
CA SER A 3 -19.97 -14.09 -23.34
C SER A 3 -20.88 -12.99 -22.81
N ASN A 4 -21.81 -13.32 -21.92
CA ASN A 4 -22.61 -12.34 -21.22
C ASN A 4 -21.72 -11.54 -20.25
N PRO A 5 -21.60 -10.20 -20.41
CA PRO A 5 -20.72 -9.38 -19.57
C PRO A 5 -21.18 -9.29 -18.10
N LEU A 6 -22.41 -9.68 -17.79
CA LEU A 6 -22.94 -9.67 -16.42
C LEU A 6 -22.46 -10.88 -15.60
N ASP A 7 -21.87 -11.90 -16.25
CA ASP A 7 -21.38 -13.14 -15.62
C ASP A 7 -19.90 -13.01 -15.28
N ASN A 8 -19.51 -11.98 -14.50
CA ASN A 8 -18.13 -11.64 -14.20
C ASN A 8 -17.32 -12.84 -13.64
N GLU A 9 -17.88 -13.65 -12.73
CA GLU A 9 -17.20 -14.81 -12.16
C GLU A 9 -16.94 -15.91 -13.20
N VAL A 10 -17.90 -16.16 -14.10
CA VAL A 10 -17.72 -17.15 -15.19
C VAL A 10 -16.61 -16.71 -16.14
N ILE A 11 -16.55 -15.42 -16.45
CA ILE A 11 -15.50 -14.85 -17.31
C ILE A 11 -14.16 -14.93 -16.61
N PHE A 12 -14.07 -14.55 -15.33
CA PHE A 12 -12.86 -14.69 -14.52
C PHE A 12 -12.35 -16.15 -14.55
N ALA A 13 -13.21 -17.10 -14.23
CA ALA A 13 -12.82 -18.52 -14.19
C ALA A 13 -12.28 -19.03 -15.53
N ARG A 14 -12.89 -18.61 -16.65
CA ARG A 14 -12.41 -18.96 -18.00
C ARG A 14 -11.05 -18.35 -18.31
N LEU A 15 -10.86 -17.08 -18.01
CA LEU A 15 -9.59 -16.38 -18.24
C LEU A 15 -8.48 -16.97 -17.36
N TYR A 16 -8.78 -17.25 -16.10
CA TYR A 16 -7.84 -17.92 -15.20
C TYR A 16 -7.45 -19.32 -15.71
N ALA A 17 -8.42 -20.11 -16.20
CA ALA A 17 -8.14 -21.43 -16.74
C ALA A 17 -7.22 -21.40 -17.97
N ILE A 18 -7.36 -20.41 -18.84
CA ILE A 18 -6.49 -20.22 -20.01
C ILE A 18 -5.07 -19.83 -19.59
N THR A 19 -4.93 -19.05 -18.54
CA THR A 19 -3.63 -18.51 -18.06
C THR A 19 -3.04 -19.31 -16.89
N ARG A 20 -3.62 -20.43 -16.51
CA ARG A 20 -3.27 -21.22 -15.29
C ARG A 20 -1.79 -21.62 -15.19
N GLN A 21 -1.05 -21.60 -16.29
CA GLN A 21 0.38 -21.93 -16.32
C GLN A 21 1.26 -20.75 -15.87
N ALA A 22 0.69 -19.51 -15.84
CA ALA A 22 1.34 -18.31 -15.35
C ALA A 22 0.27 -17.43 -14.64
N PRO A 23 -0.19 -17.82 -13.45
CA PRO A 23 -1.43 -17.28 -12.84
C PRO A 23 -1.28 -15.90 -12.21
N GLY A 24 -0.07 -15.39 -12.06
CA GLY A 24 0.22 -14.08 -11.44
C GLY A 24 0.67 -13.02 -12.45
N GLY A 25 1.26 -11.95 -11.94
CA GLY A 25 1.88 -10.90 -12.71
C GLY A 25 0.94 -10.27 -13.75
N ILE A 26 1.45 -9.99 -14.94
CA ILE A 26 0.71 -9.34 -16.04
C ILE A 26 -0.60 -10.07 -16.40
N ASN A 27 -0.63 -11.39 -16.33
CA ASN A 27 -1.85 -12.14 -16.64
C ASN A 27 -2.96 -11.84 -15.61
N ALA A 28 -2.62 -11.81 -14.32
CA ALA A 28 -3.57 -11.46 -13.27
C ALA A 28 -4.07 -10.02 -13.43
N GLN A 29 -3.18 -9.08 -13.71
CA GLN A 29 -3.53 -7.68 -13.95
C GLN A 29 -4.44 -7.50 -15.16
N ALA A 30 -4.20 -8.22 -16.26
CA ALA A 30 -5.05 -8.19 -17.44
C ALA A 30 -6.46 -8.75 -17.15
N ILE A 31 -6.54 -9.83 -16.37
CA ILE A 31 -7.82 -10.41 -15.93
C ILE A 31 -8.56 -9.43 -15.00
N ALA A 32 -7.86 -8.81 -14.06
CA ALA A 32 -8.40 -7.82 -13.15
C ALA A 32 -8.95 -6.58 -13.89
N ALA A 33 -8.24 -6.10 -14.90
CA ALA A 33 -8.72 -4.99 -15.73
C ALA A 33 -10.04 -5.33 -16.44
N ILE A 34 -10.15 -6.56 -16.95
CA ILE A 34 -11.41 -7.06 -17.56
C ILE A 34 -12.50 -7.17 -16.49
N GLU A 35 -12.21 -7.73 -15.32
CA GLU A 35 -13.19 -7.86 -14.23
C GLU A 35 -13.71 -6.50 -13.78
N ASN A 36 -12.84 -5.52 -13.57
CA ASN A 36 -13.23 -4.16 -13.18
C ASN A 36 -14.13 -3.50 -14.24
N ALA A 37 -13.83 -3.68 -15.53
CA ALA A 37 -14.66 -3.21 -16.62
C ALA A 37 -16.04 -3.92 -16.66
N LEU A 38 -16.10 -5.23 -16.38
CA LEU A 38 -17.35 -5.98 -16.33
C LEU A 38 -18.21 -5.54 -15.14
N LEU A 39 -17.64 -5.22 -14.00
CA LEU A 39 -18.36 -4.67 -12.85
C LEU A 39 -18.95 -3.28 -13.15
N ASP A 40 -18.20 -2.43 -13.84
CA ASP A 40 -18.71 -1.13 -14.30
C ASP A 40 -19.88 -1.29 -15.29
N VAL A 41 -19.75 -2.17 -16.28
CA VAL A 41 -20.84 -2.52 -17.20
C VAL A 41 -22.07 -3.04 -16.44
N LYS A 42 -21.86 -3.93 -15.49
CA LYS A 42 -22.95 -4.52 -14.68
C LYS A 42 -23.64 -3.47 -13.82
N GLY A 43 -22.87 -2.61 -13.15
CA GLY A 43 -23.41 -1.49 -12.38
C GLY A 43 -24.26 -0.54 -13.24
N LYS A 44 -23.77 -0.15 -14.42
CA LYS A 44 -24.48 0.70 -15.37
C LYS A 44 -25.74 0.03 -15.91
N ALA A 45 -25.68 -1.27 -16.25
CA ALA A 45 -26.84 -2.01 -16.73
C ALA A 45 -27.96 -2.14 -15.69
N LEU A 46 -27.61 -2.21 -14.40
CA LEU A 46 -28.55 -2.30 -13.29
C LEU A 46 -28.92 -0.94 -12.68
N GLY A 47 -28.25 0.14 -13.09
CA GLY A 47 -28.47 1.49 -12.55
C GLY A 47 -27.99 1.65 -11.11
N ILE A 48 -26.99 0.87 -10.66
CA ILE A 48 -26.45 0.90 -9.30
C ILE A 48 -24.93 1.05 -9.29
N PRO A 49 -24.35 1.68 -8.26
CA PRO A 49 -22.89 1.78 -8.13
C PRO A 49 -22.27 0.42 -7.78
N VAL A 50 -20.95 0.26 -8.11
CA VAL A 50 -20.27 -1.03 -7.96
C VAL A 50 -20.25 -1.53 -6.51
N TYR A 51 -20.13 -0.66 -5.50
CA TYR A 51 -20.20 -1.10 -4.10
C TYR A 51 -21.53 -1.81 -3.75
N GLN A 52 -22.64 -1.49 -4.44
CA GLN A 52 -23.91 -2.20 -4.26
C GLN A 52 -23.84 -3.64 -4.81
N LEU A 53 -23.02 -3.89 -5.84
CA LEU A 53 -22.77 -5.25 -6.34
C LEU A 53 -21.92 -6.07 -5.35
N LEU A 54 -21.16 -5.39 -4.48
CA LEU A 54 -20.31 -5.99 -3.45
C LEU A 54 -21.02 -6.16 -2.09
N GLY A 55 -22.34 -5.91 -2.02
CA GLY A 55 -23.12 -6.09 -0.80
C GLY A 55 -23.62 -4.79 -0.15
N GLY A 56 -23.27 -3.62 -0.70
CA GLY A 56 -23.68 -2.32 -0.20
C GLY A 56 -22.58 -1.60 0.59
N ALA A 57 -22.80 -0.32 0.87
CA ALA A 57 -21.86 0.49 1.62
C ALA A 57 -21.99 0.22 3.14
N VAL A 58 -20.91 -0.27 3.75
CA VAL A 58 -20.75 -0.37 5.21
C VAL A 58 -20.47 1.01 5.80
N ARG A 59 -19.89 1.92 5.00
CA ARG A 59 -19.58 3.30 5.36
C ARG A 59 -19.79 4.26 4.19
N ASP A 60 -20.11 5.50 4.49
CA ASP A 60 -20.35 6.58 3.52
C ASP A 60 -19.18 7.56 3.41
N ARG A 61 -18.16 7.42 4.27
CA ARG A 61 -16.94 8.20 4.28
C ARG A 61 -15.73 7.29 4.42
N LEU A 62 -14.65 7.63 3.69
CA LEU A 62 -13.39 6.90 3.72
C LEU A 62 -12.30 7.80 4.29
N ARG A 63 -11.57 7.31 5.28
CA ARG A 63 -10.35 7.94 5.75
C ARG A 63 -9.26 7.71 4.71
N LEU A 64 -8.54 8.78 4.34
CA LEU A 64 -7.44 8.74 3.38
C LEU A 64 -6.12 9.08 4.05
N TYR A 65 -5.03 8.59 3.49
CA TYR A 65 -3.69 9.06 3.82
C TYR A 65 -2.99 9.66 2.60
N TRP A 66 -2.07 10.62 2.86
CA TRP A 66 -1.21 11.16 1.83
C TRP A 66 -0.11 10.15 1.52
N SER A 67 -0.23 9.47 0.39
CA SER A 67 0.73 8.46 -0.07
C SER A 67 1.99 9.09 -0.67
N HIS A 68 3.10 8.36 -0.65
CA HIS A 68 4.39 8.79 -1.19
C HIS A 68 4.76 10.21 -0.72
N CYS A 69 4.46 10.50 0.54
CA CYS A 69 4.63 11.83 1.11
C CYS A 69 6.10 12.26 1.04
N GLY A 70 6.41 13.17 0.13
CA GLY A 70 7.76 13.65 -0.14
C GLY A 70 8.52 12.92 -1.24
N THR A 71 8.22 11.66 -1.56
CA THR A 71 8.98 10.84 -2.53
C THR A 71 9.19 11.53 -3.87
N TYR A 72 8.12 12.12 -4.44
CA TYR A 72 8.20 12.84 -5.72
C TYR A 72 8.92 14.18 -5.63
N ARG A 73 9.27 14.64 -4.43
CA ARG A 73 10.01 15.89 -4.19
C ARG A 73 11.48 15.65 -3.86
N MET A 74 11.95 14.40 -3.86
CA MET A 74 13.36 14.07 -3.61
C MET A 74 14.27 14.30 -4.82
N ALA A 75 13.72 14.58 -6.00
CA ALA A 75 14.46 14.87 -7.22
C ALA A 75 13.86 16.09 -7.94
N GLU A 76 14.75 16.92 -8.51
CA GLU A 76 14.41 18.18 -9.17
C GLU A 76 13.41 18.00 -10.31
N GLU A 77 13.63 16.98 -11.15
CA GLU A 77 12.75 16.66 -12.29
C GLU A 77 11.33 16.36 -11.85
N MET A 78 11.16 15.50 -10.85
CA MET A 78 9.84 15.09 -10.37
C MET A 78 9.18 16.21 -9.54
N ALA A 79 9.92 16.92 -8.71
CA ALA A 79 9.44 18.05 -7.95
C ALA A 79 8.88 19.14 -8.87
N SER A 80 9.55 19.40 -10.00
CA SER A 80 9.09 20.32 -11.05
C SER A 80 7.77 19.85 -11.69
N GLN A 81 7.60 18.55 -11.95
CA GLN A 81 6.37 18.01 -12.53
C GLN A 81 5.16 18.17 -11.61
N VAL A 82 5.36 18.07 -10.30
CA VAL A 82 4.29 18.29 -9.31
C VAL A 82 4.16 19.76 -8.86
N GLY A 83 4.98 20.64 -9.43
CA GLY A 83 4.93 22.08 -9.13
C GLY A 83 5.32 22.44 -7.69
N LYS A 84 6.19 21.65 -7.07
CA LYS A 84 6.61 21.79 -5.67
C LYS A 84 8.14 21.92 -5.55
N PRO A 85 8.67 22.58 -4.51
CA PRO A 85 10.11 22.64 -4.27
C PRO A 85 10.68 21.25 -3.93
N VAL A 86 11.96 21.05 -4.28
CA VAL A 86 12.73 19.85 -3.88
C VAL A 86 12.95 19.86 -2.37
N LEU A 87 12.81 18.70 -1.75
CA LEU A 87 13.16 18.49 -0.34
C LEU A 87 14.67 18.24 -0.22
N LYS A 88 15.35 19.01 0.62
CA LYS A 88 16.82 18.98 0.75
C LYS A 88 17.29 18.80 2.20
N SER A 89 16.36 18.82 3.16
CA SER A 89 16.68 18.80 4.58
C SER A 89 15.54 18.25 5.42
N LEU A 90 15.83 17.94 6.67
CA LEU A 90 14.81 17.56 7.66
C LEU A 90 13.84 18.72 7.95
N GLU A 91 14.29 19.97 7.84
CA GLU A 91 13.40 21.14 7.95
C GLU A 91 12.36 21.15 6.82
N ASP A 92 12.72 20.75 5.60
CA ASP A 92 11.75 20.62 4.51
C ASP A 92 10.73 19.51 4.80
N ILE A 93 11.14 18.41 5.47
CA ILE A 93 10.24 17.36 5.93
C ILE A 93 9.29 17.87 7.00
N ARG A 94 9.78 18.63 7.97
CA ARG A 94 8.94 19.28 8.99
C ARG A 94 7.88 20.19 8.35
N LEU A 95 8.28 21.01 7.37
CA LEU A 95 7.36 21.87 6.62
C LEU A 95 6.34 21.06 5.79
N LEU A 96 6.76 19.92 5.21
CA LEU A 96 5.88 19.01 4.52
C LEU A 96 4.85 18.38 5.48
N GLY A 97 5.25 17.99 6.68
CA GLY A 97 4.32 17.53 7.72
C GLY A 97 3.25 18.57 8.06
N ALA A 98 3.64 19.84 8.17
CA ALA A 98 2.70 20.96 8.36
C ALA A 98 1.77 21.13 7.13
N GLU A 99 2.28 20.95 5.90
CA GLU A 99 1.48 20.97 4.67
C GLU A 99 0.42 19.85 4.67
N VAL A 100 0.79 18.63 5.08
CA VAL A 100 -0.15 17.49 5.20
C VAL A 100 -1.30 17.82 6.13
N LYS A 101 -1.00 18.29 7.34
CA LYS A 101 -2.00 18.71 8.33
C LYS A 101 -2.89 19.83 7.82
N ALA A 102 -2.32 20.86 7.23
CA ALA A 102 -3.05 21.99 6.67
C ALA A 102 -3.96 21.59 5.49
N SER A 103 -3.62 20.52 4.78
CA SER A 103 -4.43 19.94 3.70
C SER A 103 -5.58 19.04 4.21
N GLY A 104 -5.71 18.87 5.52
CA GLY A 104 -6.80 18.11 6.16
C GLY A 104 -6.58 16.59 6.19
N TYR A 105 -5.41 16.09 5.83
CA TYR A 105 -5.09 14.68 6.01
C TYR A 105 -4.80 14.39 7.48
N THR A 106 -5.28 13.22 7.93
CA THR A 106 -5.07 12.71 9.28
C THR A 106 -4.06 11.55 9.32
N ALA A 107 -3.49 11.22 8.16
CA ALA A 107 -2.45 10.21 8.02
C ALA A 107 -1.57 10.50 6.78
N LEU A 108 -0.31 10.08 6.84
CA LEU A 108 0.64 10.09 5.73
C LEU A 108 1.44 8.79 5.66
N LYS A 109 1.90 8.41 4.46
CA LYS A 109 2.87 7.33 4.24
C LYS A 109 4.08 7.89 3.51
N CYS A 110 5.26 7.77 4.12
CA CYS A 110 6.54 8.15 3.53
C CYS A 110 7.37 6.92 3.17
N ASN A 111 8.37 7.13 2.33
CA ASN A 111 9.47 6.19 2.10
C ASN A 111 10.69 6.64 2.91
N MET A 112 11.77 5.89 2.86
CA MET A 112 13.00 6.24 3.57
C MET A 112 13.77 7.33 2.83
N PHE A 113 14.08 8.44 3.49
CA PHE A 113 14.88 9.54 2.93
C PHE A 113 16.23 9.69 3.64
N VAL A 114 17.23 10.15 2.90
CA VAL A 114 18.58 10.42 3.42
C VAL A 114 19.01 11.83 3.06
N PHE A 115 19.30 12.64 4.07
CA PHE A 115 19.78 14.00 3.95
C PHE A 115 21.18 14.12 4.60
N LYS A 116 22.21 13.57 3.97
CA LYS A 116 23.57 13.58 4.51
C LYS A 116 24.56 14.16 3.50
N ASP A 117 25.49 14.99 3.97
CA ASP A 117 26.59 15.57 3.20
C ASP A 117 26.14 16.34 1.95
N GLY A 118 25.00 17.06 2.02
CA GLY A 118 24.41 17.79 0.90
C GLY A 118 23.75 16.91 -0.15
N LEU A 119 23.75 15.59 0.05
CA LEU A 119 22.96 14.65 -0.74
C LEU A 119 21.58 14.49 -0.10
N HIS A 120 20.56 14.72 -0.91
CA HIS A 120 19.19 14.33 -0.60
C HIS A 120 18.82 13.23 -1.58
N ARG A 121 18.40 12.11 -1.08
CA ARG A 121 17.98 10.97 -1.89
C ARG A 121 17.00 10.11 -1.14
N GLU A 122 16.17 9.41 -1.86
CA GLU A 122 15.43 8.29 -1.31
C GLU A 122 16.40 7.21 -0.85
N GLY A 123 16.34 6.88 0.42
CA GLY A 123 17.15 5.81 1.00
C GLY A 123 16.46 4.46 0.80
N GLY A 124 17.26 3.43 0.50
CA GLY A 124 16.73 2.09 0.31
C GLY A 124 16.34 1.74 -1.13
N TYR A 125 16.59 2.53 -2.07
CA TYR A 125 16.91 2.26 -3.47
C TYR A 125 15.93 1.51 -4.36
N THR A 126 14.74 1.20 -3.96
CA THR A 126 13.82 0.46 -4.83
C THR A 126 12.47 1.10 -4.96
N HIS A 127 12.46 2.30 -5.47
CA HIS A 127 11.32 2.76 -6.25
C HIS A 127 11.59 2.35 -7.71
N GLY A 128 10.64 1.66 -8.33
CA GLY A 128 10.75 1.08 -9.67
C GLY A 128 11.11 2.05 -10.80
N TRP A 129 11.36 3.31 -10.50
CA TRP A 129 11.72 4.40 -11.40
C TRP A 129 13.23 4.69 -11.44
N ARG A 130 14.01 4.20 -10.49
CA ARG A 130 15.45 4.46 -10.41
C ARG A 130 16.27 3.19 -10.59
N ARG A 131 17.39 3.30 -11.30
CA ARG A 131 18.38 2.23 -11.48
C ARG A 131 19.14 2.01 -10.17
N SER A 132 18.47 1.42 -9.20
CA SER A 132 19.06 1.10 -7.92
C SER A 132 18.79 -0.36 -7.56
N PHE A 133 19.63 -0.92 -6.71
CA PHE A 133 19.45 -2.28 -6.22
C PHE A 133 18.75 -2.24 -4.86
N PRO A 134 17.98 -3.27 -4.49
CA PRO A 134 17.44 -3.40 -3.14
C PRO A 134 18.59 -3.35 -2.13
N GLU A 135 18.46 -2.46 -1.13
CA GLU A 135 19.38 -2.49 0.02
C GLU A 135 19.05 -3.71 0.87
N ARG A 136 20.03 -4.56 1.10
CA ARG A 136 19.83 -5.81 1.86
C ARG A 136 20.20 -5.67 3.33
N ASN A 137 20.99 -4.65 3.67
CA ASN A 137 21.49 -4.42 5.01
C ASN A 137 20.99 -3.08 5.54
N ALA A 138 20.35 -3.10 6.71
CA ALA A 138 20.00 -1.86 7.41
C ALA A 138 21.23 -1.34 8.15
N GLU A 139 22.00 -0.47 7.50
CA GLU A 139 23.14 0.21 8.10
C GLU A 139 22.68 1.23 9.14
N LYS A 140 23.52 1.42 10.18
CA LYS A 140 23.22 2.37 11.26
C LYS A 140 22.97 3.79 10.76
N ALA A 141 23.69 4.23 9.73
CA ALA A 141 23.52 5.56 9.15
C ALA A 141 22.12 5.73 8.50
N LEU A 142 21.64 4.71 7.79
CA LEU A 142 20.30 4.71 7.20
C LEU A 142 19.21 4.67 8.29
N ILE A 143 19.37 3.80 9.29
CA ILE A 143 18.43 3.72 10.42
C ILE A 143 18.30 5.06 11.12
N ASN A 144 19.42 5.72 11.44
CA ASN A 144 19.40 7.04 12.07
C ASN A 144 18.70 8.09 11.19
N SER A 145 18.98 8.10 9.88
CA SER A 145 18.30 9.04 8.95
C SER A 145 16.79 8.84 8.91
N VAL A 146 16.33 7.59 8.96
CA VAL A 146 14.89 7.28 8.99
C VAL A 146 14.25 7.71 10.32
N CYS A 147 14.92 7.49 11.46
CA CYS A 147 14.45 7.99 12.75
C CYS A 147 14.31 9.53 12.74
N GLU A 148 15.34 10.25 12.28
CA GLU A 148 15.33 11.71 12.15
C GLU A 148 14.22 12.20 11.20
N GLU A 149 13.95 11.49 10.12
CA GLU A 149 12.87 11.77 9.18
C GLU A 149 11.50 11.66 9.86
N ILE A 150 11.25 10.56 10.58
CA ILE A 150 9.98 10.34 11.28
C ILE A 150 9.76 11.39 12.37
N GLU A 151 10.81 11.74 13.12
CA GLU A 151 10.78 12.83 14.10
C GLU A 151 10.40 14.17 13.44
N ALA A 152 11.00 14.50 12.28
CA ALA A 152 10.69 15.72 11.55
C ALA A 152 9.24 15.76 11.06
N PHE A 153 8.67 14.63 10.62
CA PHE A 153 7.24 14.55 10.30
C PHE A 153 6.36 14.75 11.54
N HIS A 154 6.68 14.12 12.68
CA HIS A 154 5.96 14.31 13.93
C HIS A 154 5.97 15.77 14.37
N ASP A 155 7.13 16.43 14.34
CA ASP A 155 7.27 17.84 14.65
C ASP A 155 6.41 18.71 13.73
N GLY A 156 6.44 18.44 12.43
CA GLY A 156 5.67 19.18 11.42
C GLY A 156 4.17 19.02 11.56
N THR A 157 3.71 17.82 11.87
CA THR A 157 2.29 17.52 12.06
C THR A 157 1.77 17.91 13.44
N GLY A 158 2.67 18.14 14.42
CA GLY A 158 2.32 18.39 15.81
C GLY A 158 1.78 17.16 16.53
N GLY A 159 2.07 15.96 16.02
CA GLY A 159 1.67 14.68 16.61
C GLY A 159 0.22 14.23 16.37
N ASP A 160 -0.56 14.98 15.57
CA ASP A 160 -2.00 14.70 15.34
C ASP A 160 -2.26 13.88 14.06
N VAL A 161 -1.22 13.52 13.31
CA VAL A 161 -1.32 12.79 12.04
C VAL A 161 -0.62 11.45 12.18
N ASP A 162 -1.31 10.36 11.86
CA ASP A 162 -0.72 9.02 11.85
C ASP A 162 0.37 8.93 10.78
N ILE A 163 1.54 8.41 11.13
CA ILE A 163 2.67 8.23 10.21
C ILE A 163 2.83 6.74 9.90
N MET A 164 2.96 6.43 8.63
CA MET A 164 3.28 5.12 8.10
C MET A 164 4.58 5.18 7.33
N LEU A 165 5.43 4.18 7.50
CA LEU A 165 6.69 4.05 6.77
C LEU A 165 6.60 2.89 5.79
N ASP A 166 6.87 3.16 4.52
CA ASP A 166 6.99 2.14 3.49
C ASP A 166 8.47 1.91 3.16
N THR A 167 8.94 0.72 3.48
CA THR A 167 10.31 0.27 3.25
C THR A 167 10.47 -0.54 1.97
N ASN A 168 9.37 -0.74 1.23
CA ASN A 168 9.30 -1.56 0.03
C ASN A 168 9.85 -3.00 0.26
N PHE A 169 10.54 -3.54 -0.74
CA PHE A 169 11.18 -4.88 -0.70
C PHE A 169 12.70 -4.80 -0.42
N ASN A 170 13.12 -3.83 0.39
CA ASN A 170 14.49 -3.73 0.88
C ASN A 170 14.73 -4.78 1.99
N PHE A 171 15.86 -4.82 2.54
CA PHE A 171 16.34 -5.58 3.67
C PHE A 171 16.07 -7.11 3.67
N ASN A 172 16.87 -7.80 4.41
CA ASN A 172 16.60 -9.15 4.91
C ASN A 172 15.90 -9.05 6.28
N PRO A 173 15.34 -10.12 6.82
CA PRO A 173 14.62 -10.09 8.10
C PRO A 173 15.39 -9.45 9.25
N GLU A 174 16.71 -9.67 9.32
CA GLU A 174 17.59 -9.06 10.33
C GLU A 174 17.61 -7.52 10.22
N GLY A 175 17.65 -6.99 8.99
CA GLY A 175 17.64 -5.55 8.73
C GLY A 175 16.31 -4.91 9.10
N TYR A 176 15.18 -5.54 8.76
CA TYR A 176 13.85 -5.10 9.18
C TYR A 176 13.73 -5.05 10.70
N ILE A 177 14.16 -6.11 11.40
CA ILE A 177 14.09 -6.15 12.87
C ILE A 177 14.94 -5.04 13.51
N LYS A 178 16.11 -4.73 12.95
CA LYS A 178 16.93 -3.60 13.43
C LYS A 178 16.21 -2.26 13.23
N MET A 179 15.64 -2.04 12.06
CA MET A 179 14.90 -0.82 11.74
C MET A 179 13.69 -0.67 12.68
N LEU A 180 12.86 -1.69 12.80
CA LEU A 180 11.67 -1.68 13.66
C LEU A 180 11.99 -1.43 15.13
N ARG A 181 13.10 -2.01 15.64
CA ARG A 181 13.57 -1.74 17.02
C ARG A 181 13.98 -0.29 17.22
N ALA A 182 14.64 0.33 16.24
CA ALA A 182 15.02 1.72 16.33
C ALA A 182 13.82 2.66 16.27
N LEU A 183 12.77 2.26 15.56
CA LEU A 183 11.53 3.03 15.36
C LEU A 183 10.46 2.77 16.44
N ALA A 184 10.68 1.84 17.38
CA ALA A 184 9.66 1.42 18.34
C ALA A 184 9.08 2.56 19.20
N SER A 185 9.87 3.62 19.48
CA SER A 185 9.43 4.79 20.23
C SER A 185 8.77 5.89 19.41
N HIS A 186 8.62 5.72 18.08
CA HIS A 186 8.17 6.78 17.17
C HIS A 186 6.67 6.71 16.81
N ASP A 187 5.90 5.85 17.47
CA ASP A 187 4.43 5.73 17.33
C ASP A 187 3.95 5.65 15.88
N LEU A 188 4.56 4.76 15.09
CA LEU A 188 4.15 4.53 13.71
C LEU A 188 2.82 3.76 13.66
N CYS A 189 1.91 4.19 12.77
CA CYS A 189 0.65 3.51 12.51
C CYS A 189 0.88 2.09 11.94
N TRP A 190 1.88 1.95 11.05
CA TRP A 190 2.49 0.69 10.60
C TRP A 190 3.82 0.92 9.91
N CYS A 191 4.60 -0.16 9.80
CA CYS A 191 5.70 -0.27 8.85
C CYS A 191 5.29 -1.24 7.73
N GLU A 192 5.36 -0.79 6.48
CA GLU A 192 5.02 -1.55 5.29
C GLU A 192 6.27 -2.16 4.69
N MET A 193 6.19 -3.43 4.28
CA MET A 193 7.31 -4.17 3.69
C MET A 193 6.83 -5.34 2.86
N ASP A 194 7.51 -5.60 1.75
CA ASP A 194 7.23 -6.75 0.91
C ASP A 194 8.22 -7.89 1.15
N ILE A 195 7.72 -8.97 1.71
CA ILE A 195 8.47 -10.21 1.93
C ILE A 195 7.70 -11.39 1.34
N PHE A 196 8.30 -12.09 0.38
CA PHE A 196 7.68 -13.20 -0.34
C PHE A 196 7.66 -14.54 0.43
N ASN A 197 8.08 -14.54 1.70
CA ASN A 197 8.02 -15.71 2.58
C ASN A 197 7.14 -15.37 3.79
N PRO A 198 5.95 -15.98 3.94
CA PRO A 198 5.03 -15.66 5.03
C PRO A 198 5.58 -15.99 6.41
N GLU A 199 6.41 -17.04 6.56
CA GLU A 199 7.02 -17.40 7.83
C GLU A 199 8.10 -16.40 8.25
N ALA A 200 8.87 -15.87 7.29
CA ALA A 200 9.85 -14.81 7.56
C ALA A 200 9.15 -13.49 7.95
N LEU A 201 8.05 -13.15 7.29
CA LEU A 201 7.25 -11.98 7.64
C LEU A 201 6.61 -12.14 9.04
N ALA A 202 6.06 -13.32 9.35
CA ALA A 202 5.53 -13.63 10.68
C ALA A 202 6.63 -13.53 11.77
N TYR A 203 7.85 -13.98 11.47
CA TYR A 203 8.97 -13.84 12.39
C TYR A 203 9.30 -12.36 12.66
N ILE A 204 9.31 -11.50 11.62
CA ILE A 204 9.53 -10.06 11.78
C ILE A 204 8.41 -9.45 12.61
N ARG A 205 7.15 -9.72 12.27
CA ARG A 205 5.98 -9.22 13.01
C ARG A 205 6.05 -9.55 14.50
N ASN A 206 6.42 -10.78 14.83
CA ASN A 206 6.54 -11.23 16.23
C ASN A 206 7.69 -10.57 17.01
N GLN A 207 8.59 -9.87 16.33
CA GLN A 207 9.69 -9.10 16.95
C GLN A 207 9.43 -7.58 16.97
N SER A 208 8.24 -7.14 16.50
CA SER A 208 7.89 -5.73 16.36
C SER A 208 6.77 -5.33 17.32
N GLU A 209 6.90 -4.15 17.92
CA GLU A 209 5.81 -3.45 18.59
C GLU A 209 5.01 -2.57 17.62
N ILE A 210 5.60 -2.25 16.45
CA ILE A 210 4.96 -1.51 15.37
C ILE A 210 4.13 -2.49 14.54
N PRO A 211 2.86 -2.17 14.22
CA PRO A 211 2.06 -3.00 13.31
C PRO A 211 2.74 -3.17 11.95
N ILE A 212 2.60 -4.35 11.35
CA ILE A 212 3.16 -4.67 10.05
C ILE A 212 2.08 -4.67 8.98
N ALA A 213 2.32 -3.92 7.89
CA ALA A 213 1.54 -3.97 6.66
C ALA A 213 2.34 -4.65 5.55
N SER A 214 1.67 -5.44 4.70
CA SER A 214 2.33 -6.16 3.61
C SER A 214 1.33 -6.72 2.60
N CYS A 215 1.84 -7.36 1.56
CA CYS A 215 1.11 -8.17 0.59
C CYS A 215 0.64 -7.43 -0.67
N GLU A 216 1.09 -6.20 -0.95
CA GLU A 216 0.68 -5.47 -2.15
C GLU A 216 0.98 -6.25 -3.46
N SER A 217 2.05 -7.04 -3.45
CA SER A 217 2.51 -7.81 -4.62
C SER A 217 1.79 -9.15 -4.83
N LEU A 218 0.80 -9.52 -3.99
CA LEU A 218 0.13 -10.82 -4.05
C LEU A 218 -1.11 -10.81 -4.94
N TYR A 219 -1.41 -11.98 -5.50
CA TYR A 219 -2.54 -12.20 -6.39
C TYR A 219 -3.49 -13.29 -5.90
N GLY A 220 -4.76 -12.92 -5.77
CA GLY A 220 -5.85 -13.84 -5.47
C GLY A 220 -5.80 -14.48 -4.09
N THR A 221 -6.92 -15.06 -3.70
CA THR A 221 -7.11 -15.64 -2.35
C THR A 221 -6.10 -16.73 -1.99
N LYS A 222 -5.55 -17.45 -2.98
CA LYS A 222 -4.62 -18.59 -2.73
C LYS A 222 -3.26 -18.12 -2.22
N GLU A 223 -2.77 -16.97 -2.72
CA GLU A 223 -1.51 -16.41 -2.24
C GLU A 223 -1.72 -15.77 -0.87
N PHE A 224 -2.71 -14.90 -0.74
CA PHE A 224 -3.04 -14.24 0.53
C PHE A 224 -3.30 -15.22 1.67
N ARG A 225 -3.99 -16.35 1.41
CA ARG A 225 -4.29 -17.36 2.43
C ARG A 225 -3.06 -17.83 3.20
N ARG A 226 -1.94 -18.05 2.52
CA ARG A 226 -0.70 -18.52 3.16
C ARG A 226 -0.17 -17.51 4.19
N TYR A 227 -0.32 -16.23 3.89
CA TYR A 227 0.09 -15.15 4.77
C TYR A 227 -0.86 -14.99 5.96
N PHE A 228 -2.16 -15.15 5.74
CA PHE A 228 -3.14 -15.14 6.83
C PHE A 228 -2.98 -16.35 7.76
N GLU A 229 -2.82 -17.56 7.21
CA GLU A 229 -2.55 -18.78 7.99
C GLU A 229 -1.29 -18.66 8.86
N ALA A 230 -0.25 -17.99 8.36
CA ALA A 230 0.97 -17.70 9.11
C ALA A 230 0.84 -16.52 10.09
N GLN A 231 -0.28 -15.80 10.09
CA GLN A 231 -0.48 -14.57 10.87
C GLN A 231 0.67 -13.56 10.67
N SER A 232 1.05 -13.33 9.42
CA SER A 232 2.29 -12.67 9.08
C SER A 232 2.21 -11.14 9.04
N MET A 233 1.00 -10.54 9.06
CA MET A 233 0.80 -9.08 9.07
C MET A 233 -0.41 -8.68 9.94
N ASP A 234 -0.50 -7.41 10.25
CA ASP A 234 -1.62 -6.77 10.94
C ASP A 234 -2.57 -6.08 9.96
N VAL A 235 -2.04 -5.62 8.83
CA VAL A 235 -2.79 -4.98 7.76
C VAL A 235 -2.40 -5.63 6.42
N ALA A 236 -3.39 -6.18 5.72
CA ALA A 236 -3.20 -6.71 4.38
C ALA A 236 -3.37 -5.60 3.35
N ILE A 237 -2.32 -5.35 2.59
CA ILE A 237 -2.34 -4.41 1.48
C ILE A 237 -2.83 -5.15 0.24
N ILE A 238 -3.93 -4.68 -0.35
CA ILE A 238 -4.55 -5.32 -1.52
C ILE A 238 -4.57 -4.33 -2.69
N ASP A 239 -4.01 -4.70 -3.82
CA ASP A 239 -4.08 -3.89 -5.03
C ASP A 239 -5.34 -4.25 -5.83
N ILE A 240 -6.31 -3.33 -5.89
CA ILE A 240 -7.58 -3.54 -6.57
C ILE A 240 -7.44 -3.52 -8.11
N PRO A 241 -6.67 -2.63 -8.73
CA PRO A 241 -6.32 -2.73 -10.15
C PRO A 241 -5.69 -4.07 -10.55
N TRP A 242 -4.86 -4.67 -9.68
CA TRP A 242 -4.16 -5.91 -9.97
C TRP A 242 -4.96 -7.18 -9.68
N ASN A 243 -5.87 -7.12 -8.71
CA ASN A 243 -6.68 -8.28 -8.30
C ASN A 243 -8.09 -8.26 -8.89
N GLY A 244 -8.63 -7.08 -9.26
CA GLY A 244 -10.05 -6.89 -9.55
C GLY A 244 -10.87 -6.67 -8.28
N ALA A 245 -11.90 -5.83 -8.36
CA ALA A 245 -12.68 -5.44 -7.17
C ALA A 245 -13.47 -6.62 -6.58
N TRP A 246 -13.98 -7.54 -7.41
CA TRP A 246 -14.70 -8.72 -6.94
C TRP A 246 -13.76 -9.75 -6.27
N GLN A 247 -12.59 -10.01 -6.86
CA GLN A 247 -11.60 -10.90 -6.25
C GLN A 247 -11.01 -10.27 -4.99
N SER A 248 -10.75 -8.96 -4.98
CA SER A 248 -10.30 -8.23 -3.79
C SER A 248 -11.32 -8.30 -2.65
N TYR A 249 -12.61 -8.25 -2.95
CA TYR A 249 -13.67 -8.47 -1.95
C TYR A 249 -13.59 -9.86 -1.31
N LYS A 250 -13.30 -10.90 -2.11
CA LYS A 250 -13.09 -12.27 -1.57
C LYS A 250 -11.84 -12.35 -0.70
N ILE A 251 -10.76 -11.63 -1.07
CA ILE A 251 -9.54 -11.56 -0.26
C ILE A 251 -9.85 -10.86 1.07
N ALA A 252 -10.59 -9.74 1.05
CA ALA A 252 -10.98 -9.01 2.26
C ALA A 252 -11.88 -9.86 3.17
N ALA A 253 -12.83 -10.60 2.62
CA ALA A 253 -13.67 -11.54 3.38
C ALA A 253 -12.85 -12.69 4.00
N LEU A 254 -11.81 -13.16 3.29
CA LEU A 254 -10.87 -14.13 3.85
C LEU A 254 -10.03 -13.50 4.98
N ALA A 255 -9.51 -12.29 4.80
CA ALA A 255 -8.76 -11.55 5.81
C ALA A 255 -9.58 -11.35 7.11
N ASP A 256 -10.87 -11.04 6.97
CA ASP A 256 -11.80 -10.86 8.09
C ASP A 256 -11.92 -12.15 8.95
N THR A 257 -11.87 -13.33 8.35
CA THR A 257 -11.88 -14.62 9.08
C THR A 257 -10.62 -14.86 9.91
N TYR A 258 -9.54 -14.12 9.63
CA TYR A 258 -8.28 -14.13 10.38
C TYR A 258 -8.09 -12.88 11.22
N GLU A 259 -9.12 -12.03 11.33
CA GLU A 259 -9.13 -10.77 12.08
C GLU A 259 -8.06 -9.77 11.58
N VAL A 260 -7.76 -9.80 10.27
CA VAL A 260 -6.80 -8.91 9.62
C VAL A 260 -7.53 -7.74 8.95
N ASN A 261 -7.10 -6.52 9.27
CA ASN A 261 -7.57 -5.33 8.59
C ASN A 261 -7.01 -5.22 7.17
N VAL A 262 -7.72 -4.48 6.33
CA VAL A 262 -7.35 -4.29 4.92
C VAL A 262 -7.17 -2.81 4.61
N ALA A 263 -6.14 -2.50 3.83
CA ALA A 263 -5.94 -1.23 3.17
C ALA A 263 -5.65 -1.46 1.68
N PRO A 264 -6.14 -0.63 0.75
CA PRO A 264 -5.80 -0.79 -0.66
C PRO A 264 -4.44 -0.17 -0.97
N HIS A 265 -3.69 -0.80 -1.88
CA HIS A 265 -2.58 -0.18 -2.59
C HIS A 265 -3.15 0.63 -3.77
N ASN A 266 -2.82 1.92 -3.87
CA ASN A 266 -3.39 2.79 -4.89
C ASN A 266 -2.51 4.02 -5.16
N PHE A 267 -1.44 3.86 -5.91
CA PHE A 267 -0.60 4.99 -6.36
C PHE A 267 -0.84 5.40 -7.82
N TYR A 268 -1.97 5.03 -8.39
CA TYR A 268 -2.33 5.22 -9.80
C TYR A 268 -3.14 6.51 -10.02
N GLY A 269 -3.87 6.57 -11.14
CA GLY A 269 -4.74 7.68 -11.47
C GLY A 269 -6.17 7.54 -10.89
N HIS A 270 -7.00 8.53 -11.20
CA HIS A 270 -8.35 8.68 -10.65
C HIS A 270 -9.25 7.44 -10.79
N LEU A 271 -9.14 6.68 -11.89
CA LEU A 271 -9.96 5.48 -12.09
C LEU A 271 -9.67 4.41 -11.04
N ALA A 272 -8.39 4.17 -10.74
CA ALA A 272 -7.97 3.24 -9.69
C ALA A 272 -8.43 3.71 -8.30
N THR A 273 -8.40 5.02 -8.05
CA THR A 273 -8.92 5.62 -6.82
C THR A 273 -10.43 5.33 -6.66
N MET A 274 -11.21 5.44 -7.73
CA MET A 274 -12.63 5.09 -7.68
C MET A 274 -12.87 3.59 -7.47
N MET A 275 -12.09 2.72 -8.11
CA MET A 275 -12.14 1.26 -7.87
C MET A 275 -11.88 0.95 -6.39
N SER A 276 -10.81 1.52 -5.82
CA SER A 276 -10.44 1.37 -4.41
C SER A 276 -11.52 1.92 -3.48
N ALA A 277 -12.12 3.08 -3.80
CA ALA A 277 -13.19 3.67 -3.00
C ALA A 277 -14.44 2.79 -2.95
N HIS A 278 -14.87 2.23 -4.09
CA HIS A 278 -16.00 1.29 -4.12
C HIS A 278 -15.72 0.03 -3.29
N PHE A 279 -14.52 -0.51 -3.38
CA PHE A 279 -14.09 -1.65 -2.58
C PHE A 279 -14.08 -1.31 -1.09
N CYS A 280 -13.41 -0.24 -0.69
CA CYS A 280 -13.29 0.18 0.72
C CYS A 280 -14.64 0.51 1.37
N ALA A 281 -15.60 1.05 0.59
CA ALA A 281 -16.94 1.30 1.09
C ALA A 281 -17.68 0.02 1.45
N ALA A 282 -17.42 -1.10 0.76
CA ALA A 282 -18.17 -2.35 0.88
C ALA A 282 -17.60 -3.35 1.90
N ILE A 283 -16.34 -3.24 2.30
CA ILE A 283 -15.71 -4.22 3.20
C ILE A 283 -15.80 -3.79 4.68
N PRO A 284 -16.12 -4.69 5.64
CA PRO A 284 -16.20 -4.34 7.05
C PRO A 284 -14.83 -4.05 7.69
N ASN A 285 -13.81 -4.81 7.35
CA ASN A 285 -12.45 -4.75 7.92
C ASN A 285 -11.51 -3.72 7.25
N PHE A 286 -12.08 -2.62 6.74
CA PHE A 286 -11.33 -1.50 6.18
C PHE A 286 -10.57 -0.70 7.24
N ARG A 287 -9.30 -0.44 7.02
CA ARG A 287 -8.45 0.38 7.92
C ARG A 287 -8.36 1.83 7.47
N ILE A 288 -7.82 2.06 6.27
CA ILE A 288 -7.59 3.38 5.67
C ILE A 288 -7.33 3.19 4.17
N MET A 289 -7.58 4.19 3.34
CA MET A 289 -7.37 4.14 1.88
C MET A 289 -6.18 5.01 1.47
N GLU A 290 -5.36 4.47 0.56
CA GLU A 290 -4.31 5.20 -0.12
C GLU A 290 -4.85 6.27 -1.06
#